data_1d0ec106eb36a55aa00a69ea65759588
#
_entry.id   1d0ec106eb36a55aa00a69ea65759588
#
_cell.length_a   1.000
_cell.length_b   1.000
_cell.length_c   1.000
_cell.angle_alpha   90.00
_cell.angle_beta   90.00
_cell.angle_gamma   90.00
#
_symmetry.space_group_name_H-M   'P 1'
#
loop_
_entity.id
_entity.type
_entity.pdbx_description
1 polymer ?
#
loop_
_entity_poly.entity_id
_entity_poly.type
_entity_poly.pdbx_seq_one_letter_code
_entity_poly.pdbx_strand_id
1 'polypeptide(L)' 'MRTGNFVIRGSDFCCTSAAIRDGLIYNGYMYTNARVDKKDETRMCWWFKVDERMITILEEYLGGHITWDK' A
#
# COMPACT_ATOMS: atom_id res chain seq x y z
N MET A 1 19.94 -1.07 6.15
CA MET A 1 18.58 -1.54 5.85
C MET A 1 17.75 -1.60 7.11
N ARG A 2 16.60 -1.08 7.07
CA ARG A 2 15.76 -1.18 8.25
C ARG A 2 14.50 -1.94 7.94
N THR A 3 14.10 -2.75 8.88
CA THR A 3 12.84 -3.43 8.84
C THR A 3 11.96 -2.82 9.92
N GLY A 4 10.66 -2.99 9.80
CA GLY A 4 9.76 -2.45 10.79
C GLY A 4 8.45 -3.17 10.75
N ASN A 5 7.61 -2.78 11.67
CA ASN A 5 6.26 -3.30 11.74
C ASN A 5 5.31 -2.25 11.19
N PHE A 6 4.43 -2.69 10.32
CA PHE A 6 3.44 -1.82 9.69
C PHE A 6 2.06 -2.34 10.05
N VAL A 7 1.10 -1.44 10.12
CA VAL A 7 -0.28 -1.82 10.43
C VAL A 7 -1.17 -1.27 9.34
N ILE A 8 -2.02 -2.16 8.79
CA ILE A 8 -3.06 -1.75 7.86
C ILE A 8 -4.39 -1.99 8.56
N ARG A 9 -5.24 -0.97 8.58
CA ARG A 9 -6.52 -1.04 9.26
C ARG A 9 -7.65 -0.95 8.26
N GLY A 10 -8.64 -1.81 8.44
CA GLY A 10 -9.79 -1.83 7.57
C GLY A 10 -9.49 -2.48 6.24
N SER A 11 -10.31 -2.19 5.25
CA SER A 11 -10.24 -2.88 3.97
C SER A 11 -9.47 -2.13 2.90
N ASP A 12 -8.97 -0.93 3.21
CA ASP A 12 -8.29 -0.09 2.22
C ASP A 12 -6.87 0.22 2.65
N PHE A 13 -5.97 0.20 1.68
CA PHE A 13 -4.58 0.56 1.88
C PHE A 13 -4.28 1.83 1.09
N CYS A 14 -3.77 2.84 1.78
CA CYS A 14 -3.38 4.09 1.15
C CYS A 14 -1.91 4.01 0.74
N CYS A 15 -1.67 3.95 -0.55
CA CYS A 15 -0.33 3.83 -1.10
C CYS A 15 0.14 5.20 -1.56
N THR A 16 1.25 5.68 -1.02
CA THR A 16 1.84 6.96 -1.40
C THR A 16 3.11 6.79 -2.21
N SER A 17 3.54 5.56 -2.45
CA SER A 17 4.75 5.26 -3.21
C SER A 17 4.39 4.79 -4.60
N ALA A 18 4.90 5.47 -5.62
CA ALA A 18 4.67 5.06 -7.00
C ALA A 18 5.29 3.70 -7.28
N ALA A 19 6.44 3.40 -6.67
CA ALA A 19 7.09 2.11 -6.86
C ALA A 19 6.23 0.97 -6.33
N ILE A 20 5.66 1.14 -5.13
CA ILE A 20 4.80 0.12 -4.55
C ILE A 20 3.50 0.01 -5.33
N ARG A 21 2.93 1.14 -5.75
CA ARG A 21 1.75 1.14 -6.61
C ARG A 21 2.00 0.29 -7.86
N ASP A 22 3.11 0.52 -8.52
CA ASP A 22 3.42 -0.20 -9.75
C ASP A 22 3.66 -1.68 -9.48
N GLY A 23 4.27 -2.01 -8.34
CA GLY A 23 4.45 -3.39 -7.94
C GLY A 23 3.13 -4.11 -7.71
N LEU A 24 2.17 -3.43 -7.10
CA LEU A 24 0.85 -4.02 -6.89
C LEU A 24 0.12 -4.21 -8.21
N ILE A 25 0.21 -3.24 -9.12
CA ILE A 25 -0.39 -3.38 -10.44
C ILE A 25 0.24 -4.54 -11.19
N TYR A 26 1.55 -4.68 -11.11
CA TYR A 26 2.25 -5.79 -11.74
C TYR A 26 1.74 -7.14 -11.21
N ASN A 27 1.33 -7.19 -9.95
CA ASN A 27 0.82 -8.40 -9.32
C ASN A 27 -0.69 -8.59 -9.51
N GLY A 28 -1.31 -7.79 -10.35
CA GLY A 28 -2.72 -7.98 -10.69
C GLY A 28 -3.70 -7.14 -9.90
N TYR A 29 -3.20 -6.20 -9.11
CA TYR A 29 -4.08 -5.30 -8.36
C TYR A 29 -4.26 -3.98 -9.09
N MET A 30 -5.36 -3.31 -8.80
CA MET A 30 -5.60 -1.98 -9.34
C MET A 30 -6.18 -1.13 -8.23
N TYR A 31 -5.77 0.11 -8.16
CA TYR A 31 -6.31 1.01 -7.16
C TYR A 31 -7.77 1.35 -7.51
N THR A 32 -8.55 1.57 -6.45
CA THR A 32 -9.96 1.90 -6.59
C THR A 32 -10.18 3.41 -6.61
N ASN A 33 -9.21 4.17 -6.15
CA ASN A 33 -9.31 5.62 -6.07
C ASN A 33 -7.92 6.22 -6.04
N ALA A 34 -7.78 7.41 -6.56
CA ALA A 34 -6.53 8.15 -6.54
C ALA A 34 -6.84 9.59 -6.21
N ARG A 35 -6.07 10.18 -5.29
CA ARG A 35 -6.29 11.54 -4.86
C ARG A 35 -4.97 12.25 -4.63
N VAL A 36 -5.00 13.57 -4.79
CA VAL A 36 -3.87 14.42 -4.42
C VAL A 36 -3.88 14.57 -2.89
N ASP A 37 -2.70 14.50 -2.29
CA ASP A 37 -2.56 14.68 -0.85
C ASP A 37 -2.93 16.13 -0.51
N LYS A 38 -3.81 16.28 0.48
CA LYS A 38 -4.27 17.62 0.90
C LYS A 38 -3.15 18.45 1.49
N LYS A 39 -2.18 17.81 2.12
CA LYS A 39 -1.08 18.52 2.77
C LYS A 39 0.07 18.80 1.83
N ASP A 40 0.21 18.00 0.78
CA ASP A 40 1.30 18.15 -0.17
C ASP A 40 0.75 17.83 -1.56
N GLU A 41 0.43 18.87 -2.31
CA GLU A 41 -0.20 18.71 -3.62
C GLU A 41 0.73 18.09 -4.66
N THR A 42 2.01 17.93 -4.33
CA THR A 42 2.93 17.24 -5.22
C THR A 42 2.90 15.73 -5.05
N ARG A 43 2.12 15.24 -4.09
CA ARG A 43 2.04 13.82 -3.80
C ARG A 43 0.66 13.29 -4.09
N MET A 44 0.61 12.01 -4.48
CA MET A 44 -0.64 11.31 -4.74
C MET A 44 -0.80 10.15 -3.78
N CYS A 45 -2.05 9.84 -3.47
CA CYS A 45 -2.41 8.64 -2.73
C CYS A 45 -3.25 7.76 -3.63
N TRP A 46 -2.91 6.48 -3.68
CA TRP A 46 -3.68 5.48 -4.42
C TRP A 46 -4.25 4.50 -3.41
N TRP A 47 -5.54 4.24 -3.48
CA TRP A 47 -6.23 3.38 -2.52
C TRP A 47 -6.47 2.02 -3.14
N PHE A 48 -6.07 0.97 -2.43
CA PHE A 48 -6.22 -0.40 -2.90
C PHE A 48 -7.08 -1.17 -1.91
N LYS A 49 -7.92 -2.08 -2.44
CA LYS A 49 -8.62 -3.06 -1.62
C LYS A 49 -7.60 -4.07 -1.12
N VAL A 50 -7.57 -4.31 0.18
CA VAL A 50 -6.59 -5.20 0.79
C VAL A 50 -7.13 -6.61 0.86
N ASP A 51 -6.27 -7.59 0.59
CA ASP A 51 -6.52 -8.99 0.87
C ASP A 51 -5.25 -9.63 1.42
N GLU A 52 -5.33 -10.89 1.81
CA GLU A 52 -4.19 -11.55 2.46
C GLU A 52 -3.00 -11.69 1.53
N ARG A 53 -3.25 -11.92 0.26
CA ARG A 53 -2.19 -12.03 -0.72
C ARG A 53 -1.44 -10.70 -0.87
N MET A 54 -2.17 -9.59 -0.83
CA MET A 54 -1.55 -8.28 -0.90
C MET A 54 -0.63 -8.02 0.29
N ILE A 55 -1.04 -8.48 1.48
CA ILE A 55 -0.20 -8.34 2.67
C ILE A 55 1.16 -8.99 2.45
N THR A 56 1.17 -10.21 1.94
CA THR A 56 2.43 -10.92 1.66
C THR A 56 3.29 -10.16 0.66
N ILE A 57 2.68 -9.64 -0.39
CA ILE A 57 3.40 -8.88 -1.42
C ILE A 57 3.99 -7.61 -0.82
N LEU A 58 3.22 -6.90 -0.01
CA LEU A 58 3.69 -5.67 0.61
C LEU A 58 4.82 -5.92 1.59
N GLU A 59 4.77 -7.03 2.32
CA GLU A 59 5.86 -7.38 3.22
C GLU A 59 7.17 -7.53 2.47
N GLU A 60 7.13 -8.13 1.30
CA GLU A 60 8.32 -8.27 0.48
C GLU A 60 8.85 -6.93 0.00
N TYR A 61 7.96 -6.04 -0.44
CA TYR A 61 8.40 -4.74 -0.94
C TYR A 61 8.91 -3.83 0.17
N LEU A 62 8.30 -3.91 1.34
CA LEU A 62 8.64 -3.01 2.44
C LEU A 62 9.75 -3.57 3.32
N GLY A 63 10.00 -4.87 3.24
CA GLY A 63 11.04 -5.49 4.03
C GLY A 63 10.71 -5.58 5.50
N GLY A 64 9.42 -5.68 5.85
CA GLY A 64 9.00 -5.74 7.24
C GLY A 64 7.74 -6.55 7.39
N HIS A 65 7.26 -6.62 8.62
CA HIS A 65 6.04 -7.36 8.95
C HIS A 65 4.83 -6.44 8.91
N ILE A 66 3.73 -6.92 8.34
CA ILE A 66 2.49 -6.15 8.28
C ILE A 66 1.42 -6.88 9.08
N THR A 67 0.81 -6.17 10.00
CA THR A 67 -0.37 -6.64 10.71
C THR A 67 -1.60 -6.05 10.04
N TRP A 68 -2.51 -6.89 9.64
CA TRP A 68 -3.75 -6.44 9.00
C TRP A 68 -4.89 -6.53 9.99
N ASP A 69 -5.36 -5.38 10.42
CA ASP A 69 -6.45 -5.25 11.38
C ASP A 69 -7.72 -4.98 10.58
N LYS A 70 -8.44 -6.05 10.31
CA LYS A 70 -9.66 -5.99 9.47
C LYS A 70 -10.79 -5.23 10.12
#